data_cc2b9cfcefc4f5d166d4921823e873aa
#
_entry.id   cc2b9cfcefc4f5d166d4921823e873aa
#
_cell.length_a   1.000
_cell.length_b   1.000
_cell.length_c   1.000
_cell.angle_alpha   90.00
_cell.angle_beta   90.00
_cell.angle_gamma   90.00
#
_symmetry.space_group_name_H-M   'P 1'
#
loop_
_entity.id
_entity.type
_entity.pdbx_description
1 polymer ?
#
loop_
_entity_poly.entity_id
_entity_poly.type
_entity_poly.pdbx_seq_one_letter_code
_entity_poly.pdbx_strand_id
1 'polypeptide(L)'
;MLIRRPDETPGTPVDLDGVKDVEMRMMVGRADGAPNFSMRHFTVQPGGHTPHHSHNYEHEVVIVEGEGEVEYDGDVHPIRAGDVLFVEPNVTHQFRTGGSTLKFMCLVPVSFDCGGERAPTPGS
;
A
#
# COMPACT_ATOMS: atom_id res chain seq x y z
N MET A 1 9.25 -21.60 7.45
CA MET A 1 8.73 -20.76 6.37
C MET A 1 7.35 -20.21 6.78
N LEU A 2 7.11 -18.94 6.54
CA LEU A 2 5.81 -18.32 6.81
C LEU A 2 4.93 -18.40 5.56
N ILE A 3 3.69 -18.83 5.72
CA ILE A 3 2.68 -18.78 4.65
C ILE A 3 1.48 -18.05 5.22
N ARG A 4 1.07 -16.99 4.56
CA ARG A 4 -0.03 -16.12 5.03
C ARG A 4 -0.88 -15.70 3.84
N ARG A 5 -2.19 -15.65 4.02
CA ARG A 5 -3.13 -15.26 2.96
C ARG A 5 -3.86 -13.99 3.37
N PRO A 6 -4.06 -13.04 2.45
CA PRO A 6 -4.74 -11.78 2.80
C PRO A 6 -6.13 -11.99 3.38
N ASP A 7 -6.91 -12.91 2.83
CA ASP A 7 -8.27 -13.18 3.28
C ASP A 7 -8.34 -13.91 4.63
N GLU A 8 -7.19 -14.39 5.12
CA GLU A 8 -7.08 -15.06 6.43
C GLU A 8 -6.24 -14.25 7.41
N THR A 9 -5.86 -13.04 7.04
CA THR A 9 -5.02 -12.16 7.85
C THR A 9 -5.85 -10.95 8.30
N PRO A 10 -5.88 -10.64 9.59
CA PRO A 10 -6.63 -9.48 10.08
C PRO A 10 -6.16 -8.19 9.42
N GLY A 11 -7.12 -7.37 9.02
CA GLY A 11 -6.87 -6.04 8.49
C GLY A 11 -7.05 -4.98 9.54
N THR A 12 -6.32 -3.88 9.39
CA THR A 12 -6.42 -2.73 10.27
C THR A 12 -6.76 -1.51 9.43
N PRO A 13 -7.79 -0.74 9.82
CA PRO A 13 -8.08 0.52 9.12
C PRO A 13 -6.87 1.44 9.17
N VAL A 14 -6.57 2.09 8.05
CA VAL A 14 -5.53 3.10 8.01
C VAL A 14 -6.15 4.42 8.45
N ASP A 15 -5.79 4.87 9.65
CA ASP A 15 -6.36 6.05 10.28
C ASP A 15 -5.35 7.20 10.25
N LEU A 16 -5.28 7.86 9.09
CA LEU A 16 -4.38 8.98 8.85
C LEU A 16 -5.14 10.08 8.12
N ASP A 17 -4.66 11.31 8.28
CA ASP A 17 -5.17 12.43 7.51
C ASP A 17 -5.04 12.16 6.01
N GLY A 18 -6.08 12.45 5.27
CA GLY A 18 -6.07 12.27 3.82
C GLY A 18 -6.34 10.84 3.35
N VAL A 19 -6.66 9.92 4.25
CA VAL A 19 -7.03 8.55 3.92
C VAL A 19 -8.54 8.39 4.03
N LYS A 20 -9.12 7.67 3.10
CA LYS A 20 -10.55 7.33 3.14
C LYS A 20 -10.74 5.87 2.76
N ASP A 21 -11.35 5.11 3.67
CA ASP A 21 -11.79 3.73 3.45
C ASP A 21 -10.67 2.80 2.95
N VAL A 22 -9.54 2.83 3.62
CA VAL A 22 -8.39 1.97 3.34
C VAL A 22 -8.11 1.07 4.52
N GLU A 23 -7.85 -0.21 4.23
CA GLU A 23 -7.47 -1.20 5.23
C GLU A 23 -6.13 -1.81 4.84
N MET A 24 -5.27 -2.09 5.81
CA MET A 24 -3.95 -2.64 5.60
C MET A 24 -3.79 -3.97 6.34
N ARG A 25 -3.19 -4.93 5.66
CA ARG A 25 -2.78 -6.21 6.26
C ARG A 25 -1.27 -6.34 6.12
N MET A 26 -0.60 -6.61 7.24
CA MET A 26 0.84 -6.87 7.22
C MET A 26 1.06 -8.32 6.83
N MET A 27 1.56 -8.55 5.64
CA MET A 27 1.79 -9.92 5.14
C MET A 27 3.14 -10.47 5.58
N VAL A 28 4.18 -9.67 5.47
CA VAL A 28 5.52 -10.01 6.01
C VAL A 28 6.13 -8.69 6.48
N GLY A 29 6.63 -8.70 7.70
CA GLY A 29 7.20 -7.48 8.25
C GLY A 29 8.29 -7.74 9.26
N ARG A 30 8.71 -6.66 9.90
CA ARG A 30 9.76 -6.68 10.91
C ARG A 30 9.43 -7.62 12.06
N ALA A 31 8.18 -7.68 12.45
CA ALA A 31 7.73 -8.56 13.52
C ALA A 31 7.90 -10.05 13.18
N ASP A 32 8.00 -10.39 11.91
CA ASP A 32 8.23 -11.75 11.44
C ASP A 32 9.72 -12.06 11.28
N GLY A 33 10.58 -11.09 11.57
CA GLY A 33 12.02 -11.26 11.43
C GLY A 33 12.56 -10.97 10.03
N ALA A 34 11.78 -10.33 9.18
CA ALA A 34 12.24 -9.99 7.82
C ALA A 34 13.42 -9.02 7.90
N PRO A 35 14.56 -9.32 7.26
CA PRO A 35 15.74 -8.47 7.41
C PRO A 35 15.78 -7.27 6.45
N ASN A 36 15.12 -7.34 5.32
CA ASN A 36 15.28 -6.32 4.27
C ASN A 36 13.97 -5.73 3.77
N PHE A 37 12.94 -6.55 3.53
CA PHE A 37 11.72 -6.11 2.86
C PHE A 37 10.50 -6.46 3.68
N SER A 38 9.50 -5.58 3.60
CA SER A 38 8.17 -5.85 4.13
C SER A 38 7.16 -5.86 3.00
N MET A 39 6.11 -6.64 3.15
CA MET A 39 5.03 -6.73 2.18
C MET A 39 3.72 -6.46 2.90
N ARG A 40 2.98 -5.47 2.38
CA ARG A 40 1.69 -5.06 2.94
C ARG A 40 0.61 -5.23 1.87
N HIS A 41 -0.56 -5.62 2.30
CA HIS A 41 -1.73 -5.73 1.42
C HIS A 41 -2.70 -4.64 1.77
N PHE A 42 -3.09 -3.83 0.79
CA PHE A 42 -4.04 -2.75 0.97
C PHE A 42 -5.34 -3.07 0.25
N THR A 43 -6.45 -2.73 0.91
CA THR A 43 -7.78 -2.76 0.31
C THR A 43 -8.35 -1.35 0.38
N VAL A 44 -8.69 -0.81 -0.79
CA VAL A 44 -9.32 0.51 -0.91
C VAL A 44 -10.76 0.27 -1.35
N GLN A 45 -11.71 0.65 -0.50
CA GLN A 45 -13.13 0.47 -0.81
C GLN A 45 -13.58 1.48 -1.88
N PRO A 46 -14.71 1.22 -2.56
CA PRO A 46 -15.21 2.15 -3.58
C PRO A 46 -15.32 3.58 -3.04
N GLY A 47 -14.79 4.53 -3.80
CA GLY A 47 -14.74 5.93 -3.41
C GLY A 47 -13.59 6.29 -2.47
N GLY A 48 -12.78 5.31 -2.07
CA GLY A 48 -11.67 5.52 -1.15
C GLY A 48 -10.38 5.94 -1.82
N HIS A 49 -9.43 6.35 -0.98
CA HIS A 49 -8.11 6.77 -1.46
C HIS A 49 -7.08 6.73 -0.35
N THR A 50 -5.82 6.55 -0.73
CA THR A 50 -4.67 6.65 0.16
C THR A 50 -4.28 8.11 0.34
N PRO A 51 -3.31 8.42 1.22
CA PRO A 51 -2.86 9.80 1.37
C PRO A 51 -2.20 10.31 0.09
N HIS A 52 -2.30 11.60 -0.14
CA HIS A 52 -1.60 12.28 -1.21
C HIS A 52 -0.29 12.80 -0.63
N HIS A 53 0.78 12.02 -0.78
CA HIS A 53 2.03 12.31 -0.07
C HIS A 53 3.25 11.73 -0.79
N SER A 54 4.43 12.06 -0.26
CA SER A 54 5.69 11.47 -0.68
C SER A 54 6.47 11.02 0.55
N HIS A 55 7.42 10.13 0.34
CA HIS A 55 8.36 9.71 1.39
C HIS A 55 9.70 9.34 0.76
N ASN A 56 10.71 9.21 1.63
CA ASN A 56 12.10 9.07 1.19
C ASN A 56 12.51 7.61 0.93
N TYR A 57 11.56 6.75 0.67
CA TYR A 57 11.81 5.35 0.31
C TYR A 57 10.88 4.93 -0.84
N GLU A 58 11.28 3.88 -1.53
CA GLU A 58 10.55 3.41 -2.68
C GLU A 58 9.47 2.39 -2.32
N HIS A 59 8.52 2.22 -3.23
CA HIS A 59 7.56 1.13 -3.18
C HIS A 59 7.60 0.36 -4.49
N GLU A 60 7.49 -0.96 -4.42
CA GLU A 60 7.10 -1.78 -5.54
C GLU A 60 5.70 -2.28 -5.28
N VAL A 61 4.80 -2.06 -6.22
CA VAL A 61 3.39 -2.33 -6.05
C VAL A 61 2.89 -3.25 -7.15
N VAL A 62 2.10 -4.26 -6.78
CA VAL A 62 1.36 -5.04 -7.75
C VAL A 62 -0.13 -4.93 -7.44
N ILE A 63 -0.92 -4.58 -8.46
CA ILE A 63 -2.37 -4.51 -8.33
C ILE A 63 -2.91 -5.93 -8.44
N VAL A 64 -3.61 -6.39 -7.41
CA VAL A 64 -4.07 -7.77 -7.34
C VAL A 64 -5.56 -7.93 -7.64
N GLU A 65 -6.34 -6.88 -7.46
CA GLU A 65 -7.79 -6.94 -7.73
C GLU A 65 -8.34 -5.56 -8.01
N GLY A 66 -9.31 -5.49 -8.93
CA GLY A 66 -10.03 -4.27 -9.20
C GLY A 66 -9.31 -3.35 -10.15
N GLU A 67 -9.81 -2.12 -10.23
CA GLU A 67 -9.24 -1.06 -11.05
C GLU A 67 -9.42 0.28 -10.35
N GLY A 68 -8.58 1.23 -10.69
CA GLY A 68 -8.61 2.55 -10.08
C GLY A 68 -7.64 3.46 -10.79
N GLU A 69 -7.08 4.39 -10.04
CA GLU A 69 -6.14 5.38 -10.56
C GLU A 69 -4.99 5.55 -9.59
N VAL A 70 -3.83 5.87 -10.14
CA VAL A 70 -2.73 6.41 -9.34
C VAL A 70 -2.39 7.79 -9.88
N GLU A 71 -2.35 8.77 -8.97
CA GLU A 71 -1.78 10.07 -9.27
C GLU A 71 -0.30 9.99 -8.92
N TYR A 72 0.55 10.37 -9.86
CA TYR A 72 1.99 10.24 -9.71
C TYR A 72 2.65 11.47 -10.32
N ASP A 73 3.31 12.27 -9.49
CA ASP A 73 3.97 13.50 -9.90
C ASP A 73 3.02 14.43 -10.69
N GLY A 74 1.77 14.51 -10.24
CA GLY A 74 0.75 15.37 -10.85
C GLY A 74 -0.02 14.76 -12.01
N ASP A 75 0.42 13.62 -12.55
CA ASP A 75 -0.25 12.95 -13.65
C ASP A 75 -1.09 11.79 -13.12
N VAL A 76 -2.25 11.57 -13.74
CA VAL A 76 -3.17 10.49 -13.35
C VAL A 76 -3.06 9.35 -14.35
N HIS A 77 -2.86 8.14 -13.83
CA HIS A 77 -2.73 6.94 -14.64
C HIS A 77 -3.79 5.92 -14.22
N PRO A 78 -4.51 5.31 -15.16
CA PRO A 78 -5.40 4.21 -14.82
C PRO A 78 -4.59 2.96 -14.47
N ILE A 79 -5.05 2.22 -13.47
CA ILE A 79 -4.42 0.99 -13.03
C ILE A 79 -5.46 -0.11 -12.87
N ARG A 80 -5.04 -1.35 -13.04
CA ARG A 80 -5.90 -2.52 -12.90
C ARG A 80 -5.12 -3.74 -12.47
N ALA A 81 -5.84 -4.78 -12.10
CA ALA A 81 -5.23 -6.05 -11.69
C ALA A 81 -4.18 -6.53 -12.69
N GLY A 82 -3.03 -6.92 -12.20
CA GLY A 82 -1.89 -7.35 -12.99
C GLY A 82 -0.84 -6.26 -13.23
N ASP A 83 -1.18 -5.00 -13.01
CA ASP A 83 -0.20 -3.92 -13.19
C ASP A 83 0.85 -3.95 -12.09
N VAL A 84 2.08 -3.64 -12.46
CA VAL A 84 3.21 -3.51 -11.54
C VAL A 84 3.70 -2.06 -11.61
N LEU A 85 3.86 -1.44 -10.45
CA LEU A 85 4.28 -0.05 -10.36
C LEU A 85 5.57 0.06 -9.54
N PHE A 86 6.46 0.93 -10.00
CA PHE A 86 7.60 1.37 -9.21
C PHE A 86 7.34 2.81 -8.79
N VAL A 87 7.18 3.04 -7.50
CA VAL A 87 6.99 4.37 -6.94
C VAL A 87 8.32 4.84 -6.39
N GLU A 88 8.91 5.81 -7.07
CA GLU A 88 10.24 6.33 -6.72
C GLU A 88 10.22 7.10 -5.40
N PRO A 89 11.36 7.13 -4.69
CA PRO A 89 11.46 7.97 -3.50
C PRO A 89 11.17 9.43 -3.81
N ASN A 90 10.52 10.11 -2.88
CA ASN A 90 10.26 11.55 -2.91
C ASN A 90 9.33 12.03 -4.02
N VAL A 91 8.62 11.14 -4.69
CA VAL A 91 7.62 11.53 -5.67
C VAL A 91 6.23 11.46 -5.03
N THR A 92 5.48 12.55 -5.14
CA THR A 92 4.13 12.62 -4.60
C THR A 92 3.20 11.70 -5.38
N HIS A 93 2.44 10.91 -4.65
CA HIS A 93 1.53 9.92 -5.25
C HIS A 93 0.30 9.69 -4.38
N GLN A 94 -0.75 9.15 -5.02
CA GLN A 94 -1.98 8.76 -4.33
C GLN A 94 -2.66 7.67 -5.13
N PHE A 95 -3.10 6.60 -4.45
CA PHE A 95 -3.97 5.59 -5.05
C PHE A 95 -5.41 5.90 -4.71
N ARG A 96 -6.30 5.75 -5.68
CA ARG A 96 -7.72 5.98 -5.46
C ARG A 96 -8.56 5.11 -6.39
N THR A 97 -9.79 4.86 -5.98
CA THR A 97 -10.72 4.09 -6.78
C THR A 97 -12.08 4.78 -6.83
N GLY A 98 -12.80 4.55 -7.91
CA GLY A 98 -14.18 5.01 -8.08
C GLY A 98 -15.17 3.94 -7.63
N GLY A 99 -15.70 3.16 -8.58
CA GLY A 99 -16.75 2.19 -8.30
C GLY A 99 -16.28 0.80 -7.89
N SER A 100 -14.97 0.52 -7.95
CA SER A 100 -14.45 -0.82 -7.62
C SER A 100 -13.75 -0.84 -6.28
N THR A 101 -13.65 -2.04 -5.69
CA THR A 101 -12.70 -2.30 -4.62
C THR A 101 -11.34 -2.52 -5.26
N LEU A 102 -10.35 -1.76 -4.83
CA LEU A 102 -8.99 -1.87 -5.34
C LEU A 102 -8.12 -2.54 -4.29
N LYS A 103 -7.42 -3.61 -4.68
CA LYS A 103 -6.48 -4.29 -3.78
C LYS A 103 -5.10 -4.34 -4.40
N PHE A 104 -4.09 -4.06 -3.61
CA PHE A 104 -2.71 -4.13 -4.07
C PHE A 104 -1.75 -4.55 -2.97
N MET A 105 -0.64 -5.16 -3.41
CA MET A 105 0.49 -5.50 -2.54
C MET A 105 1.56 -4.45 -2.72
N CYS A 106 2.20 -4.06 -1.63
CA CYS A 106 3.23 -3.04 -1.62
C CYS A 106 4.44 -3.54 -0.86
N LEU A 107 5.60 -3.56 -1.53
CA LEU A 107 6.88 -3.83 -0.89
C LEU A 107 7.54 -2.51 -0.49
N VAL A 108 8.05 -2.49 0.73
CA VAL A 108 8.84 -1.35 1.24
C VAL A 108 10.04 -1.89 2.01
N PRO A 109 11.08 -1.07 2.23
CA PRO A 109 12.15 -1.48 3.14
C PRO A 109 11.58 -1.76 4.53
N VAL A 110 12.07 -2.76 5.19
CA VAL A 110 11.52 -3.24 6.47
C VAL A 110 11.54 -2.17 7.56
N SER A 111 12.47 -1.22 7.51
CA SER A 111 12.55 -0.14 8.47
C SER A 111 11.38 0.85 8.38
N PHE A 112 10.59 0.78 7.31
CA PHE A 112 9.44 1.68 7.08
C PHE A 112 8.12 0.93 7.00
N ASP A 113 8.05 -0.28 7.57
CA ASP A 113 6.89 -1.15 7.33
C ASP A 113 5.69 -0.87 8.23
N CYS A 114 5.79 0.02 9.20
CA CYS A 114 4.74 0.29 10.17
C CYS A 114 4.39 -0.90 11.05
N GLY A 115 5.14 -1.99 10.94
CA GLY A 115 4.92 -3.20 11.70
C GLY A 115 5.72 -3.29 12.98
N GLY A 116 6.41 -2.22 13.37
CA GLY A 116 7.20 -2.17 14.57
C GLY A 116 7.01 -0.83 15.27
N GLU A 117 7.75 -0.62 16.34
CA GLU A 117 7.58 0.58 17.13
C GLU A 117 8.11 1.86 16.50
N ARG A 118 8.76 1.76 15.38
CA ARG A 118 9.27 2.93 14.67
C ARG A 118 8.55 3.13 13.36
N ALA A 119 7.29 2.98 13.38
CA ALA A 119 6.52 3.10 12.18
C ALA A 119 6.48 4.55 11.70
N PRO A 120 7.05 4.86 10.54
CA PRO A 120 6.77 6.11 9.86
C PRO A 120 5.33 6.07 9.34
N THR A 121 4.92 7.13 8.64
CA THR A 121 3.62 7.14 7.99
C THR A 121 3.46 5.88 7.15
N PRO A 122 2.33 5.16 7.29
CA PRO A 122 2.06 4.02 6.41
C PRO A 122 2.06 4.52 4.99
N GLY A 123 3.01 4.04 4.24
CA GLY A 123 3.12 4.48 2.90
C GLY A 123 2.22 3.69 1.99
N SER A 124 1.93 4.20 0.87
CA SER A 124 1.28 3.47 -0.19
C SER A 124 1.37 4.25 -1.48
#